data_059200a43d2ad39a55f0dc1d7d435bb8
#
_entry.id   059200a43d2ad39a55f0dc1d7d435bb8
#
_cell.length_a   1.000
_cell.length_b   1.000
_cell.length_c   1.000
_cell.angle_alpha   90.00
_cell.angle_beta   90.00
_cell.angle_gamma   90.00
#
_symmetry.space_group_name_H-M   'P 1'
#
loop_
_entity.id
_entity.type
_entity.pdbx_description
1 polymer ?
#
loop_
_entity_poly.entity_id
_entity_poly.type
_entity_poly.pdbx_seq_one_letter_code
_entity_poly.pdbx_strand_id
1 'polypeptide(L)'
;MLTDSNEVGTRLILSGQVYNLACSEVIPNTEIDIWHANDSGAYDNSGYNLRGKTTSNPQGFYVFETIKPGLYLNGATYRPSHFHFKITPPNFPTLITQLYFSGDPYIAADAAASITSGTFDATNRIIPLTTNSNGDLEGTWDIVINGNGTPLGANNIHLDKGMIYSASPNPFSDRVEIKYGVFQDGEVSVFVYDIEGKIVSQLCKKLLSPQKYEVVWEPDNNLPNGHYFIALKINDLQVHYLKVIRQQ
;
A
#
# COMPACT_ATOMS: atom_id res chain seq x y z
N MET A 1 13.52 -8.07 15.89
CA MET A 1 14.41 -8.70 14.89
C MET A 1 13.83 -10.06 14.56
N LEU A 2 13.76 -10.42 13.27
CA LEU A 2 13.21 -11.71 12.80
C LEU A 2 14.29 -12.77 12.56
N THR A 3 15.53 -12.39 12.67
CA THR A 3 16.68 -13.25 12.41
C THR A 3 17.76 -13.00 13.45
N ASP A 4 18.66 -13.94 13.60
CA ASP A 4 19.87 -13.75 14.40
C ASP A 4 20.92 -12.89 13.64
N SER A 5 21.99 -12.52 14.32
CA SER A 5 23.05 -11.70 13.75
C SER A 5 23.90 -12.41 12.68
N ASN A 6 23.72 -13.72 12.49
CA ASN A 6 24.51 -14.54 11.57
C ASN A 6 23.76 -14.87 10.27
N GLU A 7 22.49 -14.44 10.15
CA GLU A 7 21.74 -14.68 8.92
C GLU A 7 22.37 -13.90 7.77
N VAL A 8 22.60 -14.60 6.67
CA VAL A 8 23.22 -14.03 5.46
C VAL A 8 22.21 -13.17 4.73
N GLY A 9 22.63 -12.02 4.23
CA GLY A 9 21.80 -11.14 3.42
C GLY A 9 21.95 -9.66 3.80
N THR A 10 21.38 -8.79 3.00
CA THR A 10 21.38 -7.36 3.27
C THR A 10 20.32 -7.03 4.32
N ARG A 11 20.75 -6.45 5.44
CA ARG A 11 19.86 -6.05 6.53
C ARG A 11 18.81 -5.08 6.01
N LEU A 12 17.57 -5.25 6.47
CA LEU A 12 16.43 -4.44 6.10
C LEU A 12 15.62 -4.06 7.34
N ILE A 13 15.35 -2.77 7.48
CA ILE A 13 14.46 -2.21 8.48
C ILE A 13 13.18 -1.79 7.76
N LEU A 14 12.07 -2.44 8.11
CA LEU A 14 10.75 -2.11 7.57
C LEU A 14 9.88 -1.51 8.68
N SER A 15 9.34 -0.34 8.43
CA SER A 15 8.47 0.35 9.38
C SER A 15 7.23 0.92 8.71
N GLY A 16 6.25 1.35 9.50
CA GLY A 16 5.06 2.01 9.00
C GLY A 16 4.01 2.16 10.09
N GLN A 17 2.84 2.61 9.70
CA GLN A 17 1.68 2.74 10.57
C GLN A 17 0.50 1.96 10.00
N VAL A 18 -0.38 1.52 10.88
CA VAL A 18 -1.65 0.86 10.51
C VAL A 18 -2.77 1.87 10.60
N TYR A 19 -3.52 2.03 9.53
CA TYR A 19 -4.61 2.98 9.39
C TYR A 19 -5.93 2.29 9.06
N ASN A 20 -7.02 2.94 9.44
CA ASN A 20 -8.33 2.66 8.86
C ASN A 20 -8.35 3.04 7.37
N LEU A 21 -9.38 2.61 6.66
CA LEU A 21 -9.48 2.81 5.22
C LEU A 21 -9.53 4.29 4.80
N ALA A 22 -10.09 5.15 5.62
CA ALA A 22 -10.11 6.59 5.37
C ALA A 22 -8.74 7.26 5.61
N CYS A 23 -7.76 6.52 6.11
CA CYS A 23 -6.45 7.03 6.57
C CYS A 23 -6.57 8.19 7.56
N SER A 24 -7.70 8.30 8.24
CA SER A 24 -8.00 9.37 9.20
C SER A 24 -7.62 9.01 10.63
N GLU A 25 -7.54 7.69 10.91
CA GLU A 25 -7.24 7.17 12.24
C GLU A 25 -6.25 6.03 12.16
N VAL A 26 -5.33 6.00 13.09
CA VAL A 26 -4.41 4.87 13.28
C VAL A 26 -5.13 3.73 14.02
N ILE A 27 -4.76 2.49 13.72
CA ILE A 27 -5.27 1.32 14.43
C ILE A 27 -4.17 0.80 15.36
N PRO A 28 -4.26 1.06 16.66
CA PRO A 28 -3.31 0.56 17.64
C PRO A 28 -3.54 -0.93 17.92
N ASN A 29 -2.56 -1.57 18.55
CA ASN A 29 -2.64 -2.95 19.01
C ASN A 29 -2.96 -3.97 17.89
N THR A 30 -2.59 -3.63 16.65
CA THR A 30 -2.71 -4.54 15.51
C THR A 30 -1.60 -5.58 15.58
N GLU A 31 -1.95 -6.87 15.62
CA GLU A 31 -0.97 -7.94 15.47
C GLU A 31 -0.54 -8.02 14.00
N ILE A 32 0.77 -8.03 13.77
CA ILE A 32 1.38 -8.11 12.45
C ILE A 32 2.32 -9.31 12.45
N ASP A 33 1.97 -10.36 11.73
CA ASP A 33 2.78 -11.55 11.48
C ASP A 33 3.41 -11.41 10.09
N ILE A 34 4.73 -11.54 10.02
CA ILE A 34 5.53 -11.43 8.79
C ILE A 34 6.37 -12.68 8.61
N TRP A 35 6.50 -13.16 7.37
CA TRP A 35 7.44 -14.21 7.00
C TRP A 35 7.95 -14.02 5.59
N HIS A 36 9.15 -14.51 5.33
CA HIS A 36 9.78 -14.39 4.02
C HIS A 36 10.88 -15.43 3.78
N ALA A 37 11.34 -15.52 2.55
CA ALA A 37 12.47 -16.35 2.17
C ALA A 37 13.80 -15.74 2.67
N ASN A 38 14.81 -16.56 2.84
CA ASN A 38 16.18 -16.08 3.10
C ASN A 38 16.77 -15.36 1.86
N ASP A 39 18.01 -14.91 1.96
CA ASP A 39 18.74 -14.22 0.88
C ASP A 39 18.87 -15.05 -0.42
N SER A 40 18.91 -16.38 -0.31
CA SER A 40 18.94 -17.29 -1.47
C SER A 40 17.56 -17.70 -2.00
N GLY A 41 16.47 -17.18 -1.45
CA GLY A 41 15.12 -17.48 -1.87
C GLY A 41 14.50 -18.72 -1.23
N ALA A 42 15.10 -19.31 -0.21
CA ALA A 42 14.58 -20.49 0.47
C ALA A 42 13.75 -20.12 1.70
N TYR A 43 12.61 -20.81 1.90
CA TYR A 43 11.78 -20.70 3.09
C TYR A 43 12.17 -21.72 4.15
N ASP A 44 12.18 -21.30 5.42
CA ASP A 44 12.23 -22.23 6.54
C ASP A 44 10.84 -22.86 6.76
N ASN A 45 10.66 -24.08 6.27
CA ASN A 45 9.42 -24.82 6.37
C ASN A 45 9.32 -25.71 7.64
N SER A 46 10.38 -25.75 8.45
CA SER A 46 10.48 -26.60 9.63
C SER A 46 10.59 -25.84 10.94
N GLY A 47 10.98 -24.58 10.89
CA GLY A 47 11.16 -23.70 12.03
C GLY A 47 10.45 -22.37 11.87
N TYR A 48 11.00 -21.36 12.55
CA TYR A 48 10.45 -19.99 12.56
C TYR A 48 11.49 -18.94 12.15
N ASN A 49 12.57 -19.37 11.49
CA ASN A 49 13.56 -18.41 11.01
C ASN A 49 12.93 -17.50 9.94
N LEU A 50 13.25 -16.20 9.98
CA LEU A 50 12.69 -15.17 9.11
C LEU A 50 11.15 -15.09 9.18
N ARG A 51 10.62 -15.47 10.33
CA ARG A 51 9.20 -15.28 10.67
C ARG A 51 9.08 -14.71 12.08
N GLY A 52 8.14 -13.79 12.28
CA GLY A 52 7.85 -13.26 13.60
C GLY A 52 6.63 -12.36 13.62
N LYS A 53 6.30 -11.96 14.83
CA LYS A 53 5.15 -11.09 15.11
C LYS A 53 5.57 -9.85 15.87
N THR A 54 4.88 -8.78 15.62
CA THR A 54 4.89 -7.56 16.44
C THR A 54 3.47 -7.05 16.62
N THR A 55 3.32 -6.09 17.53
CA THR A 55 2.04 -5.39 17.73
C THR A 55 2.27 -3.91 17.54
N SER A 56 1.41 -3.24 16.77
CA SER A 56 1.51 -1.79 16.61
C SER A 56 1.28 -1.07 17.94
N ASN A 57 2.03 0.00 18.14
CA ASN A 57 1.94 0.81 19.37
C ASN A 57 0.65 1.67 19.38
N PRO A 58 0.39 2.50 20.44
CA PRO A 58 -0.78 3.37 20.49
C PRO A 58 -0.90 4.37 19.34
N GLN A 59 0.18 4.68 18.64
CA GLN A 59 0.19 5.52 17.44
C GLN A 59 0.05 4.71 16.15
N GLY A 60 -0.30 3.42 16.25
CA GLY A 60 -0.41 2.51 15.10
C GLY A 60 0.93 2.12 14.47
N PHE A 61 2.07 2.56 15.02
CA PHE A 61 3.39 2.34 14.44
C PHE A 61 3.89 0.92 14.71
N TYR A 62 4.52 0.34 13.69
CA TYR A 62 5.22 -0.95 13.76
C TYR A 62 6.60 -0.87 13.12
N VAL A 63 7.48 -1.77 13.53
CA VAL A 63 8.80 -1.94 12.93
C VAL A 63 9.25 -3.40 12.98
N PHE A 64 9.87 -3.84 11.89
CA PHE A 64 10.59 -5.11 11.80
C PHE A 64 12.01 -4.87 11.36
N GLU A 65 12.91 -5.70 11.87
CA GLU A 65 14.29 -5.76 11.48
C GLU A 65 14.61 -7.18 11.03
N THR A 66 15.10 -7.32 9.80
CA THR A 66 15.33 -8.58 9.13
C THR A 66 16.36 -8.42 8.00
N ILE A 67 16.39 -9.32 7.03
CA ILE A 67 17.13 -9.20 5.78
C ILE A 67 16.19 -9.02 4.60
N LYS A 68 16.70 -8.47 3.49
CA LYS A 68 15.95 -8.43 2.23
C LYS A 68 15.80 -9.85 1.68
N PRO A 69 14.57 -10.33 1.39
CA PRO A 69 14.37 -11.64 0.79
C PRO A 69 15.02 -11.77 -0.57
N GLY A 70 15.55 -12.95 -0.85
CA GLY A 70 15.98 -13.32 -2.20
C GLY A 70 14.81 -13.64 -3.13
N LEU A 71 15.13 -13.71 -4.42
CA LEU A 71 14.23 -14.22 -5.45
C LEU A 71 14.12 -15.73 -5.33
N TYR A 72 12.99 -16.32 -5.62
CA TYR A 72 12.88 -17.76 -5.74
C TYR A 72 12.17 -18.21 -7.01
N LEU A 73 12.58 -19.37 -7.51
CA LEU A 73 11.99 -19.98 -8.70
C LEU A 73 10.65 -20.65 -8.34
N ASN A 74 9.59 -20.24 -9.02
CA ASN A 74 8.27 -20.85 -8.92
C ASN A 74 7.87 -21.41 -10.29
N GLY A 75 8.00 -22.72 -10.45
CA GLY A 75 7.88 -23.34 -11.78
C GLY A 75 9.00 -22.90 -12.72
N ALA A 76 8.67 -22.27 -13.82
CA ALA A 76 9.61 -21.78 -14.83
C ALA A 76 9.99 -20.29 -14.68
N THR A 77 9.41 -19.57 -13.70
CA THR A 77 9.60 -18.14 -13.54
C THR A 77 10.05 -17.78 -12.12
N TYR A 78 10.89 -16.76 -12.02
CA TYR A 78 11.24 -16.20 -10.72
C TYR A 78 10.10 -15.35 -10.17
N ARG A 79 9.84 -15.50 -8.87
CA ARG A 79 9.03 -14.56 -8.11
C ARG A 79 9.90 -13.39 -7.62
N PRO A 80 9.36 -12.16 -7.64
CA PRO A 80 10.05 -11.01 -7.08
C PRO A 80 10.33 -11.17 -5.60
N SER A 81 11.32 -10.46 -5.09
CA SER A 81 11.58 -10.34 -3.65
C SER A 81 10.35 -9.80 -2.94
N HIS A 82 9.87 -10.49 -1.90
CA HIS A 82 8.66 -10.08 -1.19
C HIS A 82 8.59 -10.59 0.24
N PHE A 83 7.81 -9.87 1.05
CA PHE A 83 7.34 -10.31 2.34
C PHE A 83 5.91 -10.81 2.27
N HIS A 84 5.57 -11.79 3.08
CA HIS A 84 4.21 -12.16 3.40
C HIS A 84 3.78 -11.50 4.70
N PHE A 85 2.55 -11.05 4.75
CA PHE A 85 1.94 -10.46 5.92
C PHE A 85 0.60 -11.10 6.25
N LYS A 86 0.37 -11.33 7.55
CA LYS A 86 -0.94 -11.53 8.14
C LYS A 86 -1.14 -10.45 9.19
N ILE A 87 -2.06 -9.56 8.94
CA ILE A 87 -2.34 -8.39 9.77
C ILE A 87 -3.70 -8.59 10.41
N THR A 88 -3.74 -8.61 11.75
CA THR A 88 -4.94 -8.87 12.53
C THR A 88 -5.21 -7.67 13.43
N PRO A 89 -5.92 -6.65 12.94
CA PRO A 89 -6.26 -5.49 13.74
C PRO A 89 -7.42 -5.81 14.68
N PRO A 90 -7.47 -5.19 15.87
CA PRO A 90 -8.61 -5.33 16.77
C PRO A 90 -9.90 -4.87 16.09
N ASN A 91 -10.93 -5.69 16.15
CA ASN A 91 -12.26 -5.39 15.61
C ASN A 91 -12.37 -5.20 14.08
N PHE A 92 -11.32 -5.50 13.32
CA PHE A 92 -11.31 -5.47 11.86
C PHE A 92 -11.05 -6.86 11.28
N PRO A 93 -11.43 -7.11 10.02
CA PRO A 93 -11.06 -8.35 9.34
C PRO A 93 -9.55 -8.49 9.21
N THR A 94 -9.07 -9.72 9.31
CA THR A 94 -7.66 -10.05 9.05
C THR A 94 -7.32 -9.80 7.58
N LEU A 95 -6.23 -9.07 7.32
CA LEU A 95 -5.66 -8.88 5.99
C LEU A 95 -4.48 -9.85 5.79
N ILE A 96 -4.51 -10.64 4.72
CA ILE A 96 -3.38 -11.44 4.27
C ILE A 96 -2.91 -10.86 2.94
N THR A 97 -1.63 -10.51 2.84
CA THR A 97 -1.10 -9.82 1.67
C THR A 97 0.39 -10.05 1.50
N GLN A 98 0.98 -9.47 0.45
CA GLN A 98 2.41 -9.49 0.17
C GLN A 98 2.90 -8.07 -0.09
N LEU A 99 4.14 -7.77 0.28
CA LEU A 99 4.83 -6.51 0.05
C LEU A 99 6.03 -6.74 -0.85
N TYR A 100 6.20 -5.89 -1.86
CA TYR A 100 7.24 -5.97 -2.89
C TYR A 100 8.11 -4.71 -2.87
N PHE A 101 9.23 -4.78 -3.60
CA PHE A 101 10.21 -3.70 -3.63
C PHE A 101 10.37 -3.13 -5.03
N SER A 102 10.32 -1.80 -5.14
CA SER A 102 10.47 -1.09 -6.42
C SER A 102 11.78 -1.44 -7.12
N GLY A 103 11.73 -1.56 -8.44
CA GLY A 103 12.89 -1.89 -9.26
C GLY A 103 13.17 -3.38 -9.43
N ASP A 104 12.39 -4.27 -8.79
CA ASP A 104 12.51 -5.70 -9.04
C ASP A 104 11.95 -6.06 -10.43
N PRO A 105 12.76 -6.65 -11.33
CA PRO A 105 12.37 -6.87 -12.73
C PRO A 105 11.27 -7.92 -12.90
N TYR A 106 11.01 -8.75 -11.90
CA TYR A 106 10.03 -9.82 -11.97
C TYR A 106 8.61 -9.40 -11.54
N ILE A 107 8.42 -8.20 -11.00
CA ILE A 107 7.11 -7.69 -10.57
C ILE A 107 6.09 -7.70 -11.74
N ALA A 108 6.51 -7.25 -12.91
CA ALA A 108 5.60 -7.12 -14.05
C ALA A 108 5.06 -8.47 -14.56
N ALA A 109 5.78 -9.56 -14.34
CA ALA A 109 5.42 -10.90 -14.77
C ALA A 109 4.80 -11.78 -13.68
N ASP A 110 4.93 -11.38 -12.42
CA ASP A 110 4.40 -12.14 -11.27
C ASP A 110 2.89 -11.95 -11.14
N ALA A 111 2.15 -13.06 -11.15
CA ALA A 111 0.69 -13.02 -11.10
C ALA A 111 0.14 -12.40 -9.80
N ALA A 112 0.88 -12.48 -8.69
CA ALA A 112 0.47 -11.93 -7.40
C ALA A 112 0.95 -10.48 -7.19
N ALA A 113 1.95 -10.03 -7.96
CA ALA A 113 2.54 -8.70 -7.86
C ALA A 113 2.18 -7.78 -9.03
N SER A 114 1.86 -8.35 -10.20
CA SER A 114 1.66 -7.60 -11.43
C SER A 114 0.48 -6.63 -11.31
N ILE A 115 0.76 -5.37 -11.59
CA ILE A 115 -0.24 -4.30 -11.70
C ILE A 115 -1.09 -4.41 -12.98
N THR A 116 -0.74 -5.33 -13.88
CA THR A 116 -1.43 -5.51 -15.18
C THR A 116 -2.37 -6.69 -15.21
N SER A 117 -2.33 -7.60 -14.24
CA SER A 117 -3.05 -8.88 -14.25
C SER A 117 -4.34 -8.91 -13.42
N GLY A 118 -4.99 -7.78 -13.20
CA GLY A 118 -6.39 -7.75 -12.71
C GLY A 118 -6.53 -7.95 -11.20
N THR A 119 -6.95 -9.10 -10.74
CA THR A 119 -7.44 -9.36 -9.38
C THR A 119 -6.41 -9.10 -8.26
N PHE A 120 -5.12 -9.13 -8.55
CA PHE A 120 -4.04 -9.00 -7.56
C PHE A 120 -3.15 -7.78 -7.83
N ASP A 121 -3.76 -6.61 -7.99
CA ASP A 121 -2.99 -5.36 -8.14
C ASP A 121 -2.13 -5.10 -6.91
N ALA A 122 -0.80 -5.04 -7.13
CA ALA A 122 0.19 -4.85 -6.08
C ALA A 122 0.68 -3.39 -5.96
N THR A 123 0.09 -2.45 -6.68
CA THR A 123 0.61 -1.06 -6.77
C THR A 123 0.83 -0.42 -5.40
N ASN A 124 -0.11 -0.56 -4.48
CA ASN A 124 0.01 -0.01 -3.12
C ASN A 124 0.89 -0.88 -2.19
N ARG A 125 1.46 -1.95 -2.68
CA ARG A 125 2.31 -2.90 -1.98
C ARG A 125 3.69 -3.03 -2.61
N ILE A 126 4.08 -2.04 -3.41
CA ILE A 126 5.41 -1.93 -4.01
C ILE A 126 6.05 -0.67 -3.45
N ILE A 127 7.04 -0.83 -2.58
CA ILE A 127 7.70 0.27 -1.90
C ILE A 127 9.14 0.46 -2.39
N PRO A 128 9.66 1.69 -2.41
CA PRO A 128 11.08 1.93 -2.59
C PRO A 128 11.85 1.53 -1.33
N LEU A 129 13.10 1.11 -1.52
CA LEU A 129 14.08 0.93 -0.46
C LEU A 129 15.15 2.01 -0.59
N THR A 130 15.59 2.55 0.53
CA THR A 130 16.74 3.47 0.64
C THR A 130 17.84 2.82 1.46
N THR A 131 19.08 3.25 1.25
CA THR A 131 20.21 2.77 2.04
C THR A 131 20.57 3.83 3.07
N ASN A 132 20.65 3.43 4.34
CA ASN A 132 21.04 4.32 5.43
C ASN A 132 22.58 4.46 5.53
N SER A 133 23.04 5.28 6.47
CA SER A 133 24.47 5.53 6.70
C SER A 133 25.29 4.30 7.11
N ASN A 134 24.64 3.25 7.59
CA ASN A 134 25.29 1.99 8.01
C ASN A 134 25.35 0.96 6.87
N GLY A 135 24.75 1.27 5.71
CA GLY A 135 24.61 0.35 4.60
C GLY A 135 23.39 -0.57 4.65
N ASP A 136 22.54 -0.44 5.68
CA ASP A 136 21.30 -1.20 5.80
C ASP A 136 20.23 -0.61 4.87
N LEU A 137 19.34 -1.45 4.40
CA LEU A 137 18.16 -1.01 3.66
C LEU A 137 17.05 -0.56 4.63
N GLU A 138 16.32 0.44 4.21
CA GLU A 138 15.13 0.94 4.92
C GLU A 138 13.95 1.06 3.97
N GLY A 139 12.79 0.63 4.44
CA GLY A 139 11.52 0.77 3.73
C GLY A 139 10.40 1.23 4.65
N THR A 140 9.47 2.00 4.12
CA THR A 140 8.26 2.39 4.84
C THR A 140 7.03 1.92 4.10
N TRP A 141 6.16 1.21 4.81
CA TRP A 141 4.88 0.77 4.28
C TRP A 141 3.76 1.03 5.28
N ASP A 142 2.90 1.96 4.97
CA ASP A 142 1.68 2.19 5.75
C ASP A 142 0.61 1.18 5.34
N ILE A 143 0.11 0.45 6.33
CA ILE A 143 -0.90 -0.59 6.14
C ILE A 143 -2.28 0.06 6.27
N VAL A 144 -3.07 -0.01 5.21
CA VAL A 144 -4.45 0.46 5.22
C VAL A 144 -5.39 -0.74 5.30
N ILE A 145 -6.16 -0.81 6.39
CA ILE A 145 -7.09 -1.90 6.63
C ILE A 145 -8.43 -1.58 5.97
N ASN A 146 -8.79 -2.41 5.00
CA ASN A 146 -10.10 -2.40 4.39
C ASN A 146 -11.07 -3.26 5.24
N GLY A 147 -12.10 -2.63 5.76
CA GLY A 147 -13.11 -3.30 6.56
C GLY A 147 -13.54 -2.46 7.75
N ASN A 148 -14.73 -2.69 8.21
CA ASN A 148 -15.29 -1.98 9.36
C ASN A 148 -14.93 -2.71 10.64
N GLY A 149 -14.17 -2.04 11.49
CA GLY A 149 -13.96 -2.44 12.90
C GLY A 149 -15.16 -2.13 13.70
N THR A 150 -16.21 -2.27 13.69
CA THR A 150 -17.55 -1.89 14.09
C THR A 150 -18.26 -1.19 12.93
N PRO A 151 -19.50 -1.48 12.69
CA PRO A 151 -20.26 -0.77 11.67
C PRO A 151 -20.43 0.69 12.10
N LEU A 152 -19.45 1.53 11.81
CA LEU A 152 -19.70 2.91 11.54
C LEU A 152 -20.53 2.91 10.28
N GLY A 153 -21.84 2.93 10.45
CA GLY A 153 -22.89 2.92 9.44
C GLY A 153 -22.43 2.59 8.04
N ALA A 154 -22.70 1.35 7.62
CA ALA A 154 -22.79 0.86 6.25
C ALA A 154 -22.16 1.74 5.16
N ASN A 155 -20.89 1.94 5.18
CA ASN A 155 -20.21 2.54 4.05
C ASN A 155 -19.56 1.43 3.26
N ASN A 156 -20.32 0.91 2.34
CA ASN A 156 -19.88 -0.01 1.34
C ASN A 156 -18.76 0.64 0.54
N ILE A 157 -17.55 0.25 0.82
CA ILE A 157 -16.46 0.56 -0.07
C ILE A 157 -16.58 -0.41 -1.21
N HIS A 158 -16.81 0.16 -2.37
CA HIS A 158 -17.10 -0.58 -3.58
C HIS A 158 -15.82 -0.82 -4.39
N LEU A 159 -14.80 -1.44 -3.77
CA LEU A 159 -13.56 -1.82 -4.46
C LEU A 159 -13.80 -2.83 -5.59
N ASP A 160 -14.93 -3.50 -5.58
CA ASP A 160 -15.44 -4.30 -6.70
C ASP A 160 -15.75 -3.46 -7.95
N LYS A 161 -15.95 -2.14 -7.80
CA LYS A 161 -16.28 -1.21 -8.88
C LYS A 161 -15.08 -0.46 -9.42
N GLY A 162 -14.02 -0.28 -8.62
CA GLY A 162 -12.82 0.44 -9.03
C GLY A 162 -11.86 0.70 -7.87
N MET A 163 -10.67 1.19 -8.17
CA MET A 163 -9.69 1.58 -7.15
C MET A 163 -8.69 2.61 -7.68
N ILE A 164 -8.11 3.39 -6.78
CA ILE A 164 -6.93 4.22 -7.06
C ILE A 164 -5.71 3.35 -6.82
N TYR A 165 -4.86 3.18 -7.82
CA TYR A 165 -3.64 2.36 -7.74
C TYR A 165 -2.48 3.12 -7.13
N SER A 166 -2.31 4.38 -7.54
CA SER A 166 -1.20 5.21 -7.08
C SER A 166 -1.48 6.69 -7.25
N ALA A 167 -0.78 7.49 -6.46
CA ALA A 167 -0.59 8.91 -6.71
C ALA A 167 0.91 9.21 -6.53
N SER A 168 1.57 9.66 -7.58
CA SER A 168 3.03 9.85 -7.60
C SER A 168 3.42 11.11 -8.37
N PRO A 169 4.43 11.85 -7.91
CA PRO A 169 5.15 11.66 -6.64
C PRO A 169 4.25 11.90 -5.41
N ASN A 170 4.59 11.32 -4.28
CA ASN A 170 3.96 11.60 -2.99
C ASN A 170 5.02 11.42 -1.87
N PRO A 171 5.47 12.48 -1.19
CA PRO A 171 5.03 13.86 -1.31
C PRO A 171 5.29 14.49 -2.69
N PHE A 172 4.53 15.54 -3.02
CA PHE A 172 4.65 16.29 -4.26
C PHE A 172 4.72 17.80 -4.00
N SER A 173 5.31 18.57 -4.94
CA SER A 173 5.33 20.03 -4.92
C SER A 173 4.26 20.64 -5.83
N ASP A 174 4.40 20.42 -7.13
CA ASP A 174 3.64 21.13 -8.15
C ASP A 174 2.51 20.28 -8.75
N ARG A 175 2.75 18.98 -8.88
CA ARG A 175 1.78 18.07 -9.49
C ARG A 175 1.90 16.65 -8.94
N VAL A 176 0.79 15.93 -8.98
CA VAL A 176 0.73 14.50 -8.71
C VAL A 176 -0.09 13.79 -9.78
N GLU A 177 0.45 12.71 -10.33
CA GLU A 177 -0.24 11.83 -11.26
C GLU A 177 -0.99 10.75 -10.48
N ILE A 178 -2.27 10.58 -10.77
CA ILE A 178 -3.17 9.64 -10.13
C ILE A 178 -3.56 8.57 -11.14
N LYS A 179 -3.24 7.31 -10.84
CA LYS A 179 -3.64 6.14 -11.63
C LYS A 179 -4.78 5.42 -10.95
N TYR A 180 -5.86 5.16 -11.67
CA TYR A 180 -7.03 4.48 -11.12
C TYR A 180 -7.65 3.52 -12.13
N GLY A 181 -8.35 2.51 -11.63
CA GLY A 181 -9.09 1.55 -12.43
C GLY A 181 -10.59 1.69 -12.21
N VAL A 182 -11.32 1.50 -13.28
CA VAL A 182 -12.77 1.35 -13.30
C VAL A 182 -13.06 -0.09 -13.70
N PHE A 183 -13.91 -0.78 -12.96
CA PHE A 183 -14.14 -2.22 -13.15
C PHE A 183 -15.53 -2.53 -13.71
N GLN A 184 -16.39 -1.51 -13.80
CA GLN A 184 -17.71 -1.57 -14.44
C GLN A 184 -18.02 -0.23 -15.11
N ASP A 185 -18.90 -0.23 -16.12
CA ASP A 185 -19.38 1.01 -16.74
C ASP A 185 -20.08 1.90 -15.71
N GLY A 186 -19.83 3.21 -15.76
CA GLY A 186 -20.48 4.15 -14.88
C GLY A 186 -20.00 5.59 -14.99
N GLU A 187 -20.71 6.50 -14.34
CA GLU A 187 -20.24 7.87 -14.16
C GLU A 187 -19.13 7.87 -13.12
N VAL A 188 -17.93 8.24 -13.53
CA VAL A 188 -16.74 8.28 -12.69
C VAL A 188 -16.39 9.71 -12.36
N SER A 189 -16.18 9.98 -11.08
CA SER A 189 -15.70 11.26 -10.57
C SER A 189 -14.46 11.05 -9.71
N VAL A 190 -13.46 11.91 -9.92
CA VAL A 190 -12.27 11.99 -9.08
C VAL A 190 -12.21 13.37 -8.45
N PHE A 191 -12.26 13.41 -7.12
CA PHE A 191 -12.20 14.63 -6.32
C PHE A 191 -10.95 14.68 -5.47
N VAL A 192 -10.53 15.88 -5.13
CA VAL A 192 -9.54 16.13 -4.08
C VAL A 192 -10.20 16.90 -2.95
N TYR A 193 -10.00 16.41 -1.74
CA TYR A 193 -10.49 17.02 -0.50
C TYR A 193 -9.32 17.49 0.36
N ASP A 194 -9.53 18.56 1.12
CA ASP A 194 -8.65 18.94 2.22
C ASP A 194 -8.95 18.12 3.50
N ILE A 195 -8.22 18.41 4.56
CA ILE A 195 -8.38 17.73 5.87
C ILE A 195 -9.73 18.03 6.56
N GLU A 196 -10.44 19.08 6.13
CA GLU A 196 -11.77 19.45 6.65
C GLU A 196 -12.90 18.78 5.85
N GLY A 197 -12.54 18.02 4.80
CA GLY A 197 -13.49 17.36 3.92
C GLY A 197 -14.10 18.27 2.85
N LYS A 198 -13.55 19.46 2.63
CA LYS A 198 -13.95 20.38 1.57
C LYS A 198 -13.34 19.96 0.25
N ILE A 199 -14.12 19.97 -0.82
CA ILE A 199 -13.63 19.74 -2.17
C ILE A 199 -12.74 20.92 -2.60
N VAL A 200 -11.47 20.63 -2.88
CA VAL A 200 -10.51 21.62 -3.40
C VAL A 200 -10.29 21.49 -4.91
N SER A 201 -10.60 20.31 -5.47
CA SER A 201 -10.53 20.10 -6.92
C SER A 201 -11.44 18.96 -7.37
N GLN A 202 -11.97 19.08 -8.60
CA GLN A 202 -12.63 17.99 -9.32
C GLN A 202 -11.81 17.67 -10.57
N LEU A 203 -11.13 16.55 -10.58
CA LEU A 203 -10.18 16.17 -11.62
C LEU A 203 -10.84 15.45 -12.81
N CYS A 204 -11.91 14.72 -12.53
CA CYS A 204 -12.65 13.99 -13.54
C CYS A 204 -14.14 13.96 -13.18
N LYS A 205 -15.00 14.03 -14.20
CA LYS A 205 -16.41 13.62 -14.14
C LYS A 205 -16.84 13.19 -15.55
N LYS A 206 -16.89 11.86 -15.79
CA LYS A 206 -17.18 11.30 -17.13
C LYS A 206 -17.82 9.92 -17.00
N LEU A 207 -18.57 9.52 -18.03
CA LEU A 207 -18.92 8.12 -18.25
C LEU A 207 -17.68 7.37 -18.74
N LEU A 208 -17.28 6.34 -18.04
CA LEU A 208 -16.10 5.54 -18.35
C LEU A 208 -16.44 4.05 -18.34
N SER A 209 -15.74 3.31 -19.20
CA SER A 209 -15.83 1.86 -19.28
C SER A 209 -14.69 1.18 -18.49
N PRO A 210 -14.78 -0.14 -18.22
CA PRO A 210 -13.76 -0.86 -17.47
C PRO A 210 -12.38 -0.79 -18.13
N GLN A 211 -11.48 -0.03 -17.52
CA GLN A 211 -10.05 0.03 -17.84
C GLN A 211 -9.28 0.86 -16.81
N LYS A 212 -7.97 1.00 -17.01
CA LYS A 212 -7.10 1.88 -16.24
C LYS A 212 -7.08 3.27 -16.85
N TYR A 213 -7.10 4.28 -15.98
CA TYR A 213 -7.11 5.70 -16.33
C TYR A 213 -6.04 6.44 -15.53
N GLU A 214 -5.67 7.59 -16.06
CA GLU A 214 -4.75 8.52 -15.40
C GLU A 214 -5.37 9.91 -15.39
N VAL A 215 -5.09 10.66 -14.32
CA VAL A 215 -5.42 12.08 -14.21
C VAL A 215 -4.32 12.78 -13.40
N VAL A 216 -4.01 14.00 -13.77
CA VAL A 216 -3.02 14.81 -13.06
C VAL A 216 -3.74 15.86 -12.22
N TRP A 217 -3.31 16.01 -10.99
CA TRP A 217 -3.69 17.14 -10.15
C TRP A 217 -2.54 18.12 -10.04
N GLU A 218 -2.77 19.33 -10.49
CA GLU A 218 -1.90 20.51 -10.34
C GLU A 218 -2.65 21.49 -9.44
N PRO A 219 -2.34 21.53 -8.14
CA PRO A 219 -3.04 22.41 -7.22
C PRO A 219 -2.73 23.88 -7.51
N ASP A 220 -3.71 24.74 -7.26
CA ASP A 220 -3.48 26.18 -7.25
C ASP A 220 -2.34 26.55 -6.28
N ASN A 221 -1.53 27.55 -6.66
CA ASN A 221 -0.42 28.02 -5.84
C ASN A 221 -0.86 28.52 -4.45
N ASN A 222 -2.11 28.96 -4.31
CA ASN A 222 -2.69 29.42 -3.05
C ASN A 222 -3.12 28.29 -2.12
N LEU A 223 -3.15 27.04 -2.59
CA LEU A 223 -3.45 25.92 -1.72
C LEU A 223 -2.26 25.66 -0.77
N PRO A 224 -2.51 25.52 0.54
CA PRO A 224 -1.43 25.34 1.53
C PRO A 224 -0.73 23.98 1.37
N ASN A 225 0.49 23.89 1.88
CA ASN A 225 1.14 22.61 2.12
C ASN A 225 0.35 21.82 3.16
N GLY A 226 0.32 20.51 3.00
CA GLY A 226 -0.41 19.65 3.93
C GLY A 226 -0.96 18.38 3.30
N HIS A 227 -1.90 17.76 4.00
CA HIS A 227 -2.54 16.52 3.61
C HIS A 227 -3.79 16.78 2.77
N TYR A 228 -3.93 16.02 1.70
CA TYR A 228 -5.09 16.02 0.83
C TYR A 228 -5.55 14.57 0.59
N PHE A 229 -6.81 14.40 0.25
CA PHE A 229 -7.40 13.09 -0.01
C PHE A 229 -7.99 13.07 -1.42
N ILE A 230 -7.48 12.16 -2.24
CA ILE A 230 -8.02 11.90 -3.57
C ILE A 230 -9.12 10.86 -3.40
N ALA A 231 -10.32 11.14 -3.89
CA ALA A 231 -11.46 10.24 -3.81
C ALA A 231 -11.93 9.83 -5.21
N LEU A 232 -12.08 8.53 -5.42
CA LEU A 232 -12.73 7.94 -6.59
C LEU A 232 -14.18 7.63 -6.24
N LYS A 233 -15.11 8.14 -7.05
CA LYS A 233 -16.53 7.79 -7.00
C LYS A 233 -17.00 7.19 -8.31
N ILE A 234 -17.86 6.19 -8.24
CA ILE A 234 -18.50 5.56 -9.41
C ILE A 234 -20.00 5.49 -9.13
N ASN A 235 -20.80 6.10 -10.02
CA ASN A 235 -22.24 6.26 -9.85
C ASN A 235 -22.60 6.89 -8.48
N ASP A 236 -21.92 7.98 -8.11
CA ASP A 236 -22.01 8.68 -6.83
C ASP A 236 -21.64 7.86 -5.59
N LEU A 237 -21.30 6.59 -5.74
CA LEU A 237 -20.80 5.77 -4.65
C LEU A 237 -19.30 6.01 -4.46
N GLN A 238 -18.92 6.23 -3.23
CA GLN A 238 -17.51 6.34 -2.87
C GLN A 238 -16.83 4.97 -2.99
N VAL A 239 -15.81 4.89 -3.83
CA VAL A 239 -15.14 3.63 -4.15
C VAL A 239 -13.81 3.50 -3.44
N HIS A 240 -12.97 4.53 -3.49
CA HIS A 240 -11.64 4.49 -2.90
C HIS A 240 -11.14 5.89 -2.54
N TYR A 241 -10.26 5.97 -1.53
CA TYR A 241 -9.50 7.17 -1.17
C TYR A 241 -8.00 6.91 -1.17
N LEU A 242 -7.23 7.93 -1.48
CA LEU A 242 -5.78 7.92 -1.31
C LEU A 242 -5.30 9.25 -0.72
N LYS A 243 -4.48 9.18 0.32
CA LYS A 243 -3.84 10.36 0.92
C LYS A 243 -2.63 10.79 0.12
N VAL A 244 -2.52 12.08 -0.15
CA VAL A 244 -1.32 12.70 -0.74
C VAL A 244 -0.85 13.87 0.10
N ILE A 245 0.44 14.15 0.05
CA ILE A 245 1.08 15.21 0.84
C ILE A 245 1.68 16.23 -0.13
N ARG A 246 1.19 17.47 -0.05
CA ARG A 246 1.81 18.59 -0.73
C ARG A 246 2.90 19.18 0.15
N GLN A 247 4.09 19.33 -0.44
CA GLN A 247 5.26 19.88 0.24
C GLN A 247 6.08 20.68 -0.76
N GLN A 248 6.20 21.97 -0.53
CA GLN A 248 7.07 22.89 -1.28
C GLN A 248 8.39 23.09 -0.54
#